data_ee6ef14752cf2006d57bb353cc9f8f42
#
_entry.id   ee6ef14752cf2006d57bb353cc9f8f42
#
_cell.length_a   1.000
_cell.length_b   1.000
_cell.length_c   1.000
_cell.angle_alpha   90.00
_cell.angle_beta   90.00
_cell.angle_gamma   90.00
#
_symmetry.space_group_name_H-M   'P 1'
#
loop_
_entity.id
_entity.type
_entity.pdbx_description
1 polymer ?
#
loop_
_entity_poly.entity_id
_entity_poly.type
_entity_poly.pdbx_seq_one_letter_code
_entity_poly.pdbx_strand_id
1 'polypeptide(L)'
;MGFWLLQSAKVYGAPYSLNQVLEQGLTQSASLEVARKQLERNEAILGFNKSLRLPQINIIGLTSFTQVGTSIGVISNLSTMGDLSIALGQNGYALLQSSFAGGGLALEANLLPIKETALVAAAKQNTKASQASLLESERQVRFNLESAYRDLQLRQALIPVWEAALNASTALERDAAQFNRRGLSARIDLLRAKALRAADQQGLAQAKAQLASAQIKLAELLAIPLNQPPSASDPIQSLLDPWPLDLETTIDRALAQRPLLDALALRQRASQAQAQAARAGLLPSLNLIAGAGFNGNRINGVINSQAGFSSNGNLQGSFYDWGAALLLRQPLFDGGRAQGAAMVAEKEGAVLQADAELTKQQIRETVASSWQNIKASTSVIKAGLEAVNAANKALNDAQLRYRAQVESLTEVLLVQRDLQAARAALLSGQIQQALNRALLVRETGSEP
;
A
#
# COMPACT_ATOMS: atom_id res chain seq x y z
N MET A 1 41.26 -26.43 -42.30
CA MET A 1 41.16 -26.67 -40.86
C MET A 1 41.02 -25.31 -40.17
N GLY A 2 39.77 -24.88 -39.94
CA GLY A 2 39.44 -23.59 -39.33
C GLY A 2 39.35 -23.73 -37.82
N PHE A 3 40.23 -23.06 -37.11
CA PHE A 3 40.17 -22.90 -35.64
C PHE A 3 39.06 -21.92 -35.31
N TRP A 4 37.93 -22.38 -34.79
CA TRP A 4 36.91 -21.58 -34.15
C TRP A 4 37.41 -21.17 -32.77
N LEU A 5 37.88 -19.95 -32.65
CA LEU A 5 38.02 -19.27 -31.35
C LEU A 5 36.61 -19.01 -30.78
N LEU A 6 36.18 -19.90 -29.89
CA LEU A 6 35.08 -19.64 -28.99
C LEU A 6 35.52 -18.52 -28.01
N GLN A 7 35.31 -17.28 -28.40
CA GLN A 7 35.22 -16.20 -27.42
C GLN A 7 34.07 -16.54 -26.49
N SER A 8 34.39 -16.87 -25.24
CA SER A 8 33.42 -16.95 -24.17
C SER A 8 32.76 -15.58 -24.05
N ALA A 9 31.63 -15.41 -24.70
CA ALA A 9 30.76 -14.27 -24.46
C ALA A 9 30.44 -14.26 -22.94
N LYS A 10 30.99 -13.29 -22.22
CA LYS A 10 30.54 -13.00 -20.88
C LYS A 10 29.04 -12.74 -21.02
N VAL A 11 28.22 -13.62 -20.44
CA VAL A 11 26.78 -13.46 -20.39
C VAL A 11 26.52 -12.28 -19.42
N TYR A 12 26.71 -11.08 -19.90
CA TYR A 12 26.14 -9.90 -19.27
C TYR A 12 24.68 -9.84 -19.73
N GLY A 13 23.74 -9.84 -18.79
CA GLY A 13 22.33 -9.64 -19.06
C GLY A 13 22.10 -8.32 -19.84
N ALA A 14 20.86 -8.10 -20.26
CA ALA A 14 20.50 -6.89 -20.98
C ALA A 14 20.95 -5.64 -20.20
N PRO A 15 21.69 -4.71 -20.82
CA PRO A 15 22.15 -3.50 -20.15
C PRO A 15 20.99 -2.52 -20.00
N TYR A 16 20.79 -2.02 -18.78
CA TYR A 16 19.80 -1.01 -18.45
C TYR A 16 20.48 0.25 -17.92
N SER A 17 20.04 1.42 -18.38
CA SER A 17 20.36 2.69 -17.73
C SER A 17 19.39 2.94 -16.58
N LEU A 18 19.74 3.83 -15.64
CA LEU A 18 18.86 4.21 -14.54
C LEU A 18 17.50 4.73 -15.05
N ASN A 19 17.50 5.54 -16.09
CA ASN A 19 16.27 6.08 -16.66
C ASN A 19 15.35 4.97 -17.22
N GLN A 20 15.91 3.98 -17.92
CA GLN A 20 15.14 2.82 -18.40
C GLN A 20 14.57 1.99 -17.25
N VAL A 21 15.34 1.79 -16.17
CA VAL A 21 14.88 1.10 -14.95
C VAL A 21 13.71 1.85 -14.31
N LEU A 22 13.80 3.17 -14.20
CA LEU A 22 12.74 3.98 -13.62
C LEU A 22 11.48 3.97 -14.49
N GLU A 23 11.60 4.15 -15.79
CA GLU A 23 10.47 4.15 -16.71
C GLU A 23 9.75 2.79 -16.71
N GLN A 24 10.49 1.70 -16.93
CA GLN A 24 9.91 0.36 -16.95
C GLN A 24 9.36 -0.06 -15.58
N GLY A 25 10.11 0.17 -14.51
CA GLY A 25 9.71 -0.23 -13.17
C GLY A 25 8.47 0.51 -12.65
N LEU A 26 8.31 1.81 -12.97
CA LEU A 26 7.10 2.58 -12.63
C LEU A 26 5.87 2.10 -13.41
N THR A 27 6.04 1.65 -14.65
CA THR A 27 4.92 1.14 -15.44
C THR A 27 4.48 -0.26 -15.02
N GLN A 28 5.40 -1.11 -14.60
CA GLN A 28 5.14 -2.52 -14.28
C GLN A 28 5.05 -2.83 -12.78
N SER A 29 5.17 -1.83 -11.92
CA SER A 29 5.17 -2.02 -10.47
C SER A 29 3.85 -2.56 -9.92
N ALA A 30 3.87 -3.77 -9.38
CA ALA A 30 2.72 -4.37 -8.71
C ALA A 30 2.26 -3.54 -7.48
N SER A 31 3.18 -2.90 -6.77
CA SER A 31 2.83 -2.04 -5.62
C SER A 31 2.10 -0.77 -6.05
N LEU A 32 2.42 -0.20 -7.21
CA LEU A 32 1.67 0.92 -7.78
C LEU A 32 0.29 0.48 -8.27
N GLU A 33 0.18 -0.70 -8.85
CA GLU A 33 -1.13 -1.24 -9.24
C GLU A 33 -2.04 -1.43 -8.03
N VAL A 34 -1.51 -1.93 -6.90
CA VAL A 34 -2.28 -2.00 -5.63
C VAL A 34 -2.74 -0.61 -5.20
N ALA A 35 -1.86 0.41 -5.25
CA ALA A 35 -2.23 1.77 -4.86
C ALA A 35 -3.30 2.37 -5.80
N ARG A 36 -3.23 2.11 -7.12
CA ARG A 36 -4.26 2.50 -8.09
C ARG A 36 -5.61 1.84 -7.80
N LYS A 37 -5.61 0.54 -7.54
CA LYS A 37 -6.83 -0.21 -7.17
C LYS A 37 -7.44 0.26 -5.84
N GLN A 38 -6.62 0.70 -4.89
CA GLN A 38 -7.11 1.34 -3.66
C GLN A 38 -7.78 2.69 -3.94
N LEU A 39 -7.25 3.49 -4.87
CA LEU A 39 -7.87 4.72 -5.31
C LEU A 39 -9.21 4.44 -6.01
N GLU A 40 -9.26 3.54 -7.00
CA GLU A 40 -10.49 3.12 -7.68
C GLU A 40 -11.56 2.64 -6.69
N ARG A 41 -11.16 1.85 -5.68
CA ARG A 41 -12.07 1.39 -4.60
C ARG A 41 -12.66 2.58 -3.84
N ASN A 42 -11.85 3.58 -3.46
CA ASN A 42 -12.34 4.75 -2.74
C ASN A 42 -13.20 5.67 -3.61
N GLU A 43 -12.96 5.73 -4.91
CA GLU A 43 -13.84 6.38 -5.88
C GLU A 43 -15.20 5.66 -5.98
N ALA A 44 -15.20 4.33 -6.01
CA ALA A 44 -16.43 3.54 -5.98
C ALA A 44 -17.20 3.76 -4.67
N ILE A 45 -16.53 3.82 -3.51
CA ILE A 45 -17.14 4.14 -2.21
C ILE A 45 -17.75 5.55 -2.25
N LEU A 46 -17.08 6.53 -2.86
CA LEU A 46 -17.64 7.86 -3.04
C LEU A 46 -18.87 7.84 -3.92
N GLY A 47 -18.86 7.08 -5.03
CA GLY A 47 -20.03 6.84 -5.89
C GLY A 47 -21.20 6.24 -5.12
N PHE A 48 -20.94 5.19 -4.35
CA PHE A 48 -21.93 4.55 -3.48
C PHE A 48 -22.53 5.55 -2.47
N ASN A 49 -21.71 6.31 -1.75
CA ASN A 49 -22.23 7.29 -0.79
C ASN A 49 -23.07 8.39 -1.46
N LYS A 50 -22.71 8.78 -2.70
CA LYS A 50 -23.54 9.71 -3.48
C LYS A 50 -24.90 9.12 -3.85
N SER A 51 -24.96 7.83 -4.20
CA SER A 51 -26.21 7.15 -4.55
C SER A 51 -27.19 7.04 -3.38
N LEU A 52 -26.70 7.01 -2.13
CA LEU A 52 -27.56 7.01 -0.94
C LEU A 52 -28.42 8.29 -0.80
N ARG A 53 -28.12 9.34 -1.56
CA ARG A 53 -28.89 10.59 -1.61
C ARG A 53 -29.95 10.61 -2.72
N LEU A 54 -29.93 9.61 -3.59
CA LEU A 54 -30.86 9.52 -4.72
C LEU A 54 -32.12 8.77 -4.30
N PRO A 55 -33.26 9.08 -4.92
CA PRO A 55 -34.48 8.31 -4.75
C PRO A 55 -34.29 6.84 -5.13
N GLN A 56 -34.93 5.96 -4.39
CA GLN A 56 -34.98 4.53 -4.70
C GLN A 56 -36.37 4.16 -5.23
N ILE A 57 -36.42 3.34 -6.26
CA ILE A 57 -37.65 2.80 -6.83
C ILE A 57 -37.58 1.29 -6.65
N ASN A 58 -38.59 0.75 -5.95
CA ASN A 58 -38.67 -0.66 -5.63
C ASN A 58 -39.98 -1.24 -6.19
N ILE A 59 -39.94 -2.48 -6.65
CA ILE A 59 -41.15 -3.27 -6.84
C ILE A 59 -41.43 -3.97 -5.52
N ILE A 60 -42.61 -3.77 -4.98
CA ILE A 60 -43.06 -4.41 -3.72
C ILE A 60 -44.21 -5.35 -4.02
N GLY A 61 -44.12 -6.59 -3.55
CA GLY A 61 -45.21 -7.55 -3.55
C GLY A 61 -45.46 -8.03 -2.15
N LEU A 62 -46.73 -8.04 -1.74
CA LEU A 62 -47.15 -8.53 -0.44
C LEU A 62 -48.33 -9.49 -0.59
N THR A 63 -48.22 -10.62 0.04
CA THR A 63 -49.37 -11.53 0.25
C THR A 63 -49.51 -11.81 1.73
N SER A 64 -50.74 -11.78 2.22
CA SER A 64 -51.02 -12.09 3.61
C SER A 64 -52.30 -12.97 3.71
N PHE A 65 -52.29 -13.85 4.66
CA PHE A 65 -53.45 -14.61 5.09
C PHE A 65 -53.62 -14.42 6.58
N THR A 66 -54.80 -13.96 6.95
CA THR A 66 -55.11 -13.72 8.37
C THR A 66 -56.41 -14.45 8.69
N GLN A 67 -56.43 -15.18 9.78
CA GLN A 67 -57.59 -15.81 10.32
C GLN A 67 -57.82 -15.31 11.75
N VAL A 68 -58.98 -14.75 11.96
CA VAL A 68 -59.41 -14.25 13.28
C VAL A 68 -60.64 -15.04 13.68
N GLY A 69 -60.53 -15.75 14.79
CA GLY A 69 -61.65 -16.42 15.44
C GLY A 69 -62.03 -15.67 16.72
N THR A 70 -63.28 -15.40 16.88
CA THR A 70 -63.79 -14.81 18.12
C THR A 70 -64.99 -15.63 18.60
N SER A 71 -65.05 -15.86 19.89
CA SER A 71 -66.26 -16.39 20.53
C SER A 71 -67.20 -15.22 20.86
N ILE A 72 -68.41 -15.25 20.38
CA ILE A 72 -69.40 -14.20 20.64
C ILE A 72 -70.28 -14.67 21.80
N GLY A 73 -70.07 -14.11 22.96
CA GLY A 73 -70.97 -14.22 24.11
C GLY A 73 -72.17 -13.29 23.95
N VAL A 74 -73.37 -13.78 24.02
CA VAL A 74 -74.56 -12.93 23.90
C VAL A 74 -74.84 -12.23 25.20
N ILE A 75 -74.86 -10.88 25.16
CA ILE A 75 -75.48 -10.08 26.20
C ILE A 75 -77.01 -10.15 25.99
N SER A 76 -77.68 -10.89 26.88
CA SER A 76 -79.09 -11.20 26.77
C SER A 76 -80.03 -10.07 27.18
N ASN A 77 -79.75 -8.79 26.88
CA ASN A 77 -80.61 -7.69 27.19
C ASN A 77 -80.65 -6.58 26.11
N LEU A 78 -81.00 -6.95 24.89
CA LEU A 78 -81.41 -5.97 23.88
C LEU A 78 -82.93 -6.10 23.55
N SER A 79 -83.75 -6.04 24.61
CA SER A 79 -85.18 -6.15 24.49
C SER A 79 -85.91 -4.81 24.19
N THR A 80 -85.25 -3.81 23.64
CA THR A 80 -85.90 -2.50 23.41
C THR A 80 -85.69 -1.89 21.99
N MET A 81 -85.30 -2.66 21.02
CA MET A 81 -85.42 -2.24 19.62
C MET A 81 -86.21 -3.29 18.82
N GLY A 82 -87.41 -2.90 18.48
CA GLY A 82 -88.46 -3.69 17.81
C GLY A 82 -87.96 -4.76 16.82
N ASP A 83 -88.64 -5.95 16.95
CA ASP A 83 -88.69 -7.07 16.02
C ASP A 83 -87.44 -7.60 15.30
N LEU A 84 -86.28 -7.36 15.78
CA LEU A 84 -85.04 -8.03 15.35
C LEU A 84 -84.36 -8.74 16.51
N SER A 85 -85.00 -9.80 17.05
CA SER A 85 -84.34 -10.71 17.99
C SER A 85 -83.39 -11.64 17.22
N ILE A 86 -82.17 -11.21 17.03
CA ILE A 86 -81.11 -12.14 16.68
C ILE A 86 -80.78 -12.91 17.94
N ALA A 87 -81.43 -14.10 18.08
CA ALA A 87 -81.11 -15.04 19.13
C ALA A 87 -79.73 -15.67 18.81
N LEU A 88 -78.67 -15.01 19.19
CA LEU A 88 -77.39 -15.64 19.23
C LEU A 88 -77.34 -16.51 20.48
N GLY A 89 -77.32 -17.86 20.29
CA GLY A 89 -77.23 -18.85 21.39
C GLY A 89 -75.93 -18.65 22.17
N GLN A 90 -75.87 -19.11 23.41
CA GLN A 90 -74.83 -18.86 24.42
C GLN A 90 -73.39 -19.28 24.02
N ASN A 91 -73.17 -19.91 22.85
CA ASN A 91 -71.88 -20.38 22.36
C ASN A 91 -71.73 -20.17 20.81
N GLY A 92 -71.88 -18.97 20.31
CA GLY A 92 -71.59 -18.66 18.92
C GLY A 92 -70.09 -18.39 18.68
N TYR A 93 -69.60 -18.74 17.53
CA TYR A 93 -68.30 -18.31 17.07
C TYR A 93 -68.40 -17.57 15.74
N ALA A 94 -67.56 -16.60 15.55
CA ALA A 94 -67.34 -15.97 14.26
C ALA A 94 -65.91 -16.23 13.82
N LEU A 95 -65.74 -16.67 12.59
CA LEU A 95 -64.46 -16.88 11.95
C LEU A 95 -64.38 -15.92 10.78
N LEU A 96 -63.39 -15.05 10.80
CA LEU A 96 -63.06 -14.14 9.71
C LEU A 96 -61.73 -14.56 9.10
N GLN A 97 -61.73 -14.94 7.84
CA GLN A 97 -60.57 -15.22 7.05
C GLN A 97 -60.34 -14.09 6.04
N SER A 98 -59.21 -13.46 6.09
CA SER A 98 -58.83 -12.44 5.12
C SER A 98 -57.58 -12.86 4.38
N SER A 99 -57.60 -12.85 3.08
CA SER A 99 -56.44 -13.00 2.23
C SER A 99 -56.27 -11.75 1.39
N PHE A 100 -55.05 -11.28 1.37
CA PHE A 100 -54.64 -10.11 0.61
C PHE A 100 -53.45 -10.49 -0.30
N ALA A 101 -53.48 -10.06 -1.53
CA ALA A 101 -52.35 -10.14 -2.45
C ALA A 101 -52.29 -8.83 -3.25
N GLY A 102 -51.14 -8.21 -3.23
CA GLY A 102 -50.96 -6.97 -3.96
C GLY A 102 -49.50 -6.74 -4.34
N GLY A 103 -49.29 -5.85 -5.27
CA GLY A 103 -47.96 -5.44 -5.70
C GLY A 103 -48.01 -4.12 -6.43
N GLY A 104 -46.85 -3.43 -6.45
CA GLY A 104 -46.76 -2.14 -7.08
C GLY A 104 -45.35 -1.58 -7.08
N LEU A 105 -45.22 -0.33 -7.49
CA LEU A 105 -43.99 0.44 -7.43
C LEU A 105 -44.00 1.32 -6.18
N ALA A 106 -42.90 1.36 -5.46
CA ALA A 106 -42.67 2.27 -4.36
C ALA A 106 -41.44 3.15 -4.64
N LEU A 107 -41.60 4.43 -4.46
CA LEU A 107 -40.54 5.45 -4.47
C LEU A 107 -40.24 5.87 -3.05
N GLU A 108 -38.97 5.79 -2.68
CA GLU A 108 -38.49 6.30 -1.41
C GLU A 108 -37.39 7.34 -1.67
N ALA A 109 -37.48 8.52 -1.05
CA ALA A 109 -36.51 9.58 -1.18
C ALA A 109 -36.29 10.29 0.16
N ASN A 110 -35.02 10.41 0.58
CA ASN A 110 -34.66 11.24 1.73
C ASN A 110 -34.53 12.70 1.26
N LEU A 111 -35.44 13.57 1.69
CA LEU A 111 -35.47 14.98 1.36
C LEU A 111 -34.51 15.83 2.23
N LEU A 112 -34.06 15.30 3.38
CA LEU A 112 -33.08 15.93 4.29
C LEU A 112 -31.89 14.98 4.52
N PRO A 113 -31.04 14.72 3.50
CA PRO A 113 -29.96 13.75 3.57
C PRO A 113 -28.73 14.30 4.32
N ILE A 114 -28.88 14.74 5.58
CA ILE A 114 -27.82 15.37 6.39
C ILE A 114 -26.71 14.36 6.66
N LYS A 115 -27.07 13.15 7.09
CA LYS A 115 -26.13 12.05 7.36
C LYS A 115 -25.38 11.64 6.09
N GLU A 116 -26.11 11.43 4.99
CA GLU A 116 -25.57 11.02 3.71
C GLU A 116 -24.64 12.09 3.14
N THR A 117 -24.95 13.36 3.36
CA THR A 117 -24.09 14.49 2.97
C THR A 117 -22.75 14.46 3.71
N ALA A 118 -22.77 14.19 5.01
CA ALA A 118 -21.56 14.03 5.81
C ALA A 118 -20.74 12.77 5.39
N LEU A 119 -21.41 11.66 5.08
CA LEU A 119 -20.75 10.46 4.53
C LEU A 119 -20.10 10.71 3.16
N VAL A 120 -20.76 11.47 2.29
CA VAL A 120 -20.17 11.90 1.01
C VAL A 120 -18.94 12.78 1.24
N ALA A 121 -19.00 13.71 2.22
CA ALA A 121 -17.86 14.54 2.58
C ALA A 121 -16.68 13.69 3.08
N ALA A 122 -16.91 12.71 3.95
CA ALA A 122 -15.91 11.78 4.43
C ALA A 122 -15.28 10.96 3.28
N ALA A 123 -16.13 10.36 2.42
CA ALA A 123 -15.68 9.59 1.27
C ALA A 123 -14.85 10.44 0.30
N LYS A 124 -15.23 11.70 0.06
CA LYS A 124 -14.47 12.64 -0.78
C LYS A 124 -13.07 12.92 -0.21
N GLN A 125 -12.95 13.10 1.11
CA GLN A 125 -11.64 13.29 1.74
C GLN A 125 -10.79 12.01 1.66
N ASN A 126 -11.39 10.83 1.86
CA ASN A 126 -10.70 9.56 1.71
C ASN A 126 -10.21 9.29 0.27
N THR A 127 -10.99 9.67 -0.74
CA THR A 127 -10.55 9.59 -2.14
C THR A 127 -9.34 10.48 -2.39
N LYS A 128 -9.37 11.73 -1.91
CA LYS A 128 -8.22 12.64 -2.00
C LYS A 128 -6.99 12.10 -1.24
N ALA A 129 -7.21 11.53 -0.06
CA ALA A 129 -6.14 10.87 0.71
C ALA A 129 -5.51 9.71 -0.06
N SER A 130 -6.31 8.93 -0.79
CA SER A 130 -5.80 7.84 -1.63
C SER A 130 -5.02 8.36 -2.84
N GLN A 131 -5.39 9.50 -3.42
CA GLN A 131 -4.62 10.18 -4.46
C GLN A 131 -3.25 10.61 -3.93
N ALA A 132 -3.19 11.23 -2.76
CA ALA A 132 -1.93 11.58 -2.12
C ALA A 132 -1.10 10.34 -1.75
N SER A 133 -1.73 9.26 -1.28
CA SER A 133 -1.06 7.98 -1.00
C SER A 133 -0.51 7.31 -2.26
N LEU A 134 -1.15 7.46 -3.43
CA LEU A 134 -0.63 6.98 -4.71
C LEU A 134 0.65 7.73 -5.09
N LEU A 135 0.67 9.07 -4.98
CA LEU A 135 1.88 9.87 -5.23
C LEU A 135 3.04 9.50 -4.28
N GLU A 136 2.73 9.22 -3.00
CA GLU A 136 3.73 8.71 -2.06
C GLU A 136 4.28 7.36 -2.48
N SER A 137 3.40 6.45 -2.92
CA SER A 137 3.79 5.14 -3.44
C SER A 137 4.67 5.25 -4.68
N GLU A 138 4.40 6.19 -5.58
CA GLU A 138 5.23 6.46 -6.77
C GLU A 138 6.64 6.91 -6.37
N ARG A 139 6.76 7.84 -5.42
CA ARG A 139 8.06 8.29 -4.90
C ARG A 139 8.83 7.15 -4.22
N GLN A 140 8.14 6.32 -3.45
CA GLN A 140 8.75 5.17 -2.79
C GLN A 140 9.22 4.11 -3.78
N VAL A 141 8.43 3.80 -4.80
CA VAL A 141 8.82 2.84 -5.86
C VAL A 141 10.00 3.37 -6.65
N ARG A 142 9.99 4.67 -7.01
CA ARG A 142 11.13 5.30 -7.67
C ARG A 142 12.41 5.16 -6.86
N PHE A 143 12.36 5.47 -5.57
CA PHE A 143 13.52 5.30 -4.69
C PHE A 143 13.96 3.84 -4.57
N ASN A 144 13.04 2.89 -4.48
CA ASN A 144 13.36 1.46 -4.39
C ASN A 144 14.04 0.95 -5.68
N LEU A 145 13.57 1.39 -6.84
CA LEU A 145 14.16 1.07 -8.14
C LEU A 145 15.57 1.64 -8.25
N GLU A 146 15.76 2.91 -7.91
CA GLU A 146 17.08 3.54 -7.91
C GLU A 146 18.03 2.86 -6.92
N SER A 147 17.56 2.56 -5.71
CA SER A 147 18.35 1.84 -4.69
C SER A 147 18.79 0.45 -5.17
N ALA A 148 17.90 -0.31 -5.81
CA ALA A 148 18.22 -1.62 -6.35
C ALA A 148 19.21 -1.51 -7.54
N TYR A 149 19.06 -0.51 -8.39
CA TYR A 149 19.98 -0.24 -9.49
C TYR A 149 21.38 0.15 -8.98
N ARG A 150 21.47 1.02 -7.97
CA ARG A 150 22.74 1.42 -7.36
C ARG A 150 23.43 0.25 -6.66
N ASP A 151 22.68 -0.62 -5.98
CA ASP A 151 23.24 -1.86 -5.42
C ASP A 151 23.79 -2.77 -6.52
N LEU A 152 23.06 -2.95 -7.64
CA LEU A 152 23.55 -3.69 -8.81
C LEU A 152 24.85 -3.09 -9.36
N GLN A 153 24.93 -1.75 -9.53
CA GLN A 153 26.14 -1.06 -9.96
C GLN A 153 27.32 -1.38 -9.04
N LEU A 154 27.11 -1.30 -7.70
CA LEU A 154 28.15 -1.61 -6.72
C LEU A 154 28.64 -3.05 -6.84
N ARG A 155 27.70 -4.02 -6.86
CA ARG A 155 28.06 -5.46 -6.96
C ARG A 155 28.77 -5.78 -8.26
N GLN A 156 28.35 -5.17 -9.36
CA GLN A 156 29.00 -5.32 -10.66
C GLN A 156 30.42 -4.71 -10.65
N ALA A 157 30.62 -3.54 -10.05
CA ALA A 157 31.92 -2.87 -9.96
C ALA A 157 32.91 -3.59 -9.01
N LEU A 158 32.42 -4.36 -8.04
CA LEU A 158 33.27 -5.14 -7.14
C LEU A 158 33.84 -6.41 -7.81
N ILE A 159 33.25 -6.94 -8.87
CA ILE A 159 33.78 -8.13 -9.56
C ILE A 159 35.20 -7.92 -10.06
N PRO A 160 35.53 -6.87 -10.86
CA PRO A 160 36.91 -6.66 -11.31
C PRO A 160 37.89 -6.41 -10.15
N VAL A 161 37.45 -5.87 -9.02
CA VAL A 161 38.31 -5.71 -7.83
C VAL A 161 38.75 -7.07 -7.30
N TRP A 162 37.80 -8.02 -7.15
CA TRP A 162 38.12 -9.37 -6.71
C TRP A 162 38.89 -10.20 -7.75
N GLU A 163 38.59 -10.01 -9.05
CA GLU A 163 39.35 -10.66 -10.13
C GLU A 163 40.81 -10.17 -10.14
N ALA A 164 41.03 -8.88 -9.95
CA ALA A 164 42.38 -8.32 -9.85
C ALA A 164 43.12 -8.85 -8.60
N ALA A 165 42.45 -8.96 -7.45
CA ALA A 165 43.03 -9.53 -6.24
C ALA A 165 43.42 -10.99 -6.43
N LEU A 166 42.53 -11.81 -7.00
CA LEU A 166 42.81 -13.23 -7.29
C LEU A 166 43.97 -13.40 -8.28
N ASN A 167 44.03 -12.56 -9.31
CA ASN A 167 45.13 -12.58 -10.27
C ASN A 167 46.47 -12.24 -9.60
N ALA A 168 46.48 -11.20 -8.73
CA ALA A 168 47.67 -10.80 -7.99
C ALA A 168 48.13 -11.88 -7.02
N SER A 169 47.22 -12.47 -6.22
CA SER A 169 47.55 -13.55 -5.29
C SER A 169 47.98 -14.84 -5.98
N THR A 170 47.45 -15.13 -7.19
CA THR A 170 47.87 -16.26 -8.00
C THR A 170 49.31 -16.06 -8.52
N ALA A 171 49.66 -14.84 -8.94
CA ALA A 171 51.02 -14.52 -9.34
C ALA A 171 51.99 -14.64 -8.14
N LEU A 172 51.59 -14.10 -7.00
CA LEU A 172 52.37 -14.14 -5.75
C LEU A 172 52.62 -15.61 -5.28
N GLU A 173 51.63 -16.51 -5.36
CA GLU A 173 51.81 -17.93 -5.05
C GLU A 173 52.85 -18.57 -5.98
N ARG A 174 52.81 -18.23 -7.29
CA ARG A 174 53.80 -18.71 -8.25
C ARG A 174 55.22 -18.26 -7.89
N ASP A 175 55.40 -16.97 -7.59
CA ASP A 175 56.67 -16.39 -7.19
C ASP A 175 57.18 -17.05 -5.91
N ALA A 176 56.36 -17.18 -4.88
CA ALA A 176 56.69 -17.85 -3.60
C ALA A 176 57.05 -19.34 -3.80
N ALA A 177 56.35 -20.04 -4.69
CA ALA A 177 56.68 -21.46 -5.01
C ALA A 177 58.02 -21.58 -5.71
N GLN A 178 58.38 -20.63 -6.59
CA GLN A 178 59.71 -20.63 -7.25
C GLN A 178 60.85 -20.33 -6.27
N PHE A 179 60.65 -19.33 -5.40
CA PHE A 179 61.65 -18.99 -4.36
C PHE A 179 61.84 -20.14 -3.35
N ASN A 180 60.78 -20.78 -2.93
CA ASN A 180 60.87 -21.94 -2.03
C ASN A 180 61.62 -23.12 -2.70
N ARG A 181 61.36 -23.43 -3.97
CA ARG A 181 62.10 -24.50 -4.67
C ARG A 181 63.58 -24.20 -4.85
N ARG A 182 63.97 -22.92 -4.90
CA ARG A 182 65.39 -22.51 -4.98
C ARG A 182 66.02 -22.31 -3.60
N GLY A 183 65.32 -22.60 -2.50
CA GLY A 183 65.79 -22.38 -1.12
C GLY A 183 65.89 -20.92 -0.72
N LEU A 184 65.28 -19.98 -1.49
CA LEU A 184 65.36 -18.53 -1.26
C LEU A 184 64.22 -18.01 -0.33
N SER A 185 63.22 -18.80 -0.02
CA SER A 185 62.15 -18.44 0.92
C SER A 185 61.70 -19.63 1.77
N ALA A 186 61.17 -19.34 2.92
CA ALA A 186 60.66 -20.34 3.87
C ALA A 186 59.36 -20.99 3.32
N ARG A 187 59.14 -22.27 3.70
CA ARG A 187 57.89 -22.99 3.37
C ARG A 187 56.64 -22.27 3.85
N ILE A 188 56.74 -21.53 4.94
CA ILE A 188 55.61 -20.76 5.53
C ILE A 188 55.11 -19.66 4.55
N ASP A 189 55.99 -19.05 3.76
CA ASP A 189 55.63 -18.03 2.81
C ASP A 189 54.79 -18.62 1.65
N LEU A 190 55.18 -19.79 1.15
CA LEU A 190 54.36 -20.49 0.15
C LEU A 190 52.97 -20.84 0.73
N LEU A 191 52.87 -21.27 1.98
CA LEU A 191 51.58 -21.59 2.61
C LEU A 191 50.73 -20.34 2.81
N ARG A 192 51.33 -19.20 3.18
CA ARG A 192 50.63 -17.90 3.30
C ARG A 192 50.11 -17.41 1.95
N ALA A 193 50.93 -17.51 0.88
CA ALA A 193 50.50 -17.14 -0.48
C ALA A 193 49.32 -18.02 -0.98
N LYS A 194 49.37 -19.35 -0.71
CA LYS A 194 48.27 -20.28 -1.00
C LYS A 194 46.99 -19.91 -0.23
N ALA A 195 47.12 -19.58 1.05
CA ALA A 195 45.96 -19.16 1.88
C ALA A 195 45.35 -17.88 1.36
N LEU A 196 46.14 -16.87 0.95
CA LEU A 196 45.63 -15.63 0.37
C LEU A 196 44.88 -15.90 -0.94
N ARG A 197 45.46 -16.68 -1.87
CA ARG A 197 44.79 -17.01 -3.12
C ARG A 197 43.44 -17.74 -2.88
N ALA A 198 43.40 -18.67 -1.93
CA ALA A 198 42.15 -19.35 -1.57
C ALA A 198 41.11 -18.37 -1.00
N ALA A 199 41.55 -17.41 -0.15
CA ALA A 199 40.67 -16.36 0.38
C ALA A 199 40.14 -15.44 -0.72
N ASP A 200 40.98 -15.02 -1.67
CA ASP A 200 40.56 -14.18 -2.82
C ASP A 200 39.62 -14.94 -3.77
N GLN A 201 39.85 -16.25 -3.95
CA GLN A 201 38.94 -17.11 -4.72
C GLN A 201 37.56 -17.22 -4.05
N GLN A 202 37.53 -17.37 -2.73
CA GLN A 202 36.30 -17.36 -1.94
C GLN A 202 35.59 -16.00 -2.03
N GLY A 203 36.34 -14.90 -1.90
CA GLY A 203 35.81 -13.55 -2.04
C GLY A 203 35.18 -13.29 -3.41
N LEU A 204 35.84 -13.72 -4.49
CA LEU A 204 35.26 -13.63 -5.84
C LEU A 204 33.98 -14.45 -5.99
N ALA A 205 33.94 -15.66 -5.43
CA ALA A 205 32.72 -16.48 -5.47
C ALA A 205 31.56 -15.80 -4.70
N GLN A 206 31.82 -15.22 -3.54
CA GLN A 206 30.83 -14.45 -2.78
C GLN A 206 30.38 -13.20 -3.52
N ALA A 207 31.30 -12.45 -4.13
CA ALA A 207 30.96 -11.27 -4.94
C ALA A 207 30.05 -11.63 -6.13
N LYS A 208 30.33 -12.74 -6.82
CA LYS A 208 29.45 -13.25 -7.90
C LYS A 208 28.07 -13.65 -7.40
N ALA A 209 27.96 -14.28 -6.23
CA ALA A 209 26.69 -14.62 -5.61
C ALA A 209 25.88 -13.36 -5.22
N GLN A 210 26.56 -12.35 -4.66
CA GLN A 210 25.93 -11.06 -4.34
C GLN A 210 25.46 -10.31 -5.59
N LEU A 211 26.24 -10.35 -6.68
CA LEU A 211 25.82 -9.79 -7.96
C LEU A 211 24.56 -10.50 -8.48
N ALA A 212 24.53 -11.83 -8.47
CA ALA A 212 23.35 -12.59 -8.89
C ALA A 212 22.12 -12.25 -8.03
N SER A 213 22.28 -12.08 -6.73
CA SER A 213 21.18 -11.65 -5.83
C SER A 213 20.67 -10.25 -6.17
N ALA A 214 21.55 -9.29 -6.45
CA ALA A 214 21.17 -7.95 -6.86
C ALA A 214 20.46 -7.93 -8.23
N GLN A 215 20.90 -8.77 -9.16
CA GLN A 215 20.26 -8.97 -10.46
C GLN A 215 18.84 -9.52 -10.31
N ILE A 216 18.65 -10.54 -9.48
CA ILE A 216 17.33 -11.11 -9.17
C ILE A 216 16.40 -10.06 -8.59
N LYS A 217 16.88 -9.29 -7.60
CA LYS A 217 16.11 -8.22 -6.97
C LYS A 217 15.66 -7.15 -7.97
N LEU A 218 16.54 -6.71 -8.85
CA LEU A 218 16.17 -5.73 -9.87
C LEU A 218 15.25 -6.35 -10.94
N ALA A 219 15.48 -7.60 -11.35
CA ALA A 219 14.61 -8.31 -12.28
C ALA A 219 13.18 -8.43 -11.78
N GLU A 220 13.01 -8.73 -10.48
CA GLU A 220 11.69 -8.76 -9.83
C GLU A 220 11.00 -7.40 -9.85
N LEU A 221 11.73 -6.32 -9.52
CA LEU A 221 11.18 -4.96 -9.55
C LEU A 221 10.81 -4.49 -10.96
N LEU A 222 11.49 -5.01 -11.99
CA LEU A 222 11.23 -4.72 -13.41
C LEU A 222 10.22 -5.69 -14.04
N ALA A 223 9.76 -6.70 -13.31
CA ALA A 223 8.90 -7.79 -13.79
C ALA A 223 9.45 -8.49 -15.04
N ILE A 224 10.80 -8.66 -15.11
CA ILE A 224 11.45 -9.38 -16.19
C ILE A 224 11.80 -10.81 -15.80
N PRO A 225 11.89 -11.76 -16.78
CA PRO A 225 12.21 -13.14 -16.49
C PRO A 225 13.60 -13.30 -15.86
N LEU A 226 13.72 -14.14 -14.81
CA LEU A 226 14.96 -14.36 -14.06
C LEU A 226 16.10 -15.00 -14.88
N ASN A 227 15.79 -15.59 -16.03
CA ASN A 227 16.79 -16.15 -16.96
C ASN A 227 17.49 -15.08 -17.82
N GLN A 228 17.05 -13.82 -17.73
CA GLN A 228 17.66 -12.67 -18.39
C GLN A 228 18.10 -11.65 -17.34
N PRO A 229 19.19 -11.92 -16.58
CA PRO A 229 19.58 -11.05 -15.48
C PRO A 229 19.96 -9.66 -16.02
N PRO A 230 19.46 -8.56 -15.39
CA PRO A 230 19.81 -7.21 -15.81
C PRO A 230 21.27 -6.88 -15.47
N SER A 231 21.87 -5.96 -16.23
CA SER A 231 23.16 -5.36 -15.92
C SER A 231 23.05 -3.84 -15.95
N ALA A 232 23.81 -3.15 -15.10
CA ALA A 232 23.86 -1.70 -15.09
C ALA A 232 24.80 -1.20 -16.21
N SER A 233 24.30 -0.29 -17.06
CA SER A 233 25.08 0.30 -18.15
C SER A 233 25.77 1.60 -17.75
N ASP A 234 25.20 2.34 -16.78
CA ASP A 234 25.75 3.62 -16.39
C ASP A 234 27.00 3.45 -15.52
N PRO A 235 28.05 4.25 -15.73
CA PRO A 235 29.22 4.23 -14.87
C PRO A 235 28.89 4.78 -13.48
N ILE A 236 29.60 4.32 -12.45
CA ILE A 236 29.52 4.94 -11.14
C ILE A 236 30.19 6.31 -11.24
N GLN A 237 29.39 7.36 -11.09
CA GLN A 237 29.86 8.74 -11.12
C GLN A 237 29.96 9.28 -9.68
N SER A 238 31.06 9.98 -9.42
CA SER A 238 31.19 10.78 -8.19
C SER A 238 30.52 12.12 -8.43
N LEU A 239 29.39 12.35 -7.80
CA LEU A 239 28.78 13.68 -7.76
C LEU A 239 29.51 14.49 -6.69
N LEU A 240 30.54 15.24 -7.07
CA LEU A 240 31.31 16.06 -6.13
C LEU A 240 30.56 17.33 -5.70
N ASP A 241 29.47 17.66 -6.38
CA ASP A 241 28.66 18.82 -6.08
C ASP A 241 27.86 18.64 -4.79
N PRO A 242 27.93 19.60 -3.86
CA PRO A 242 27.12 19.57 -2.65
C PRO A 242 25.63 19.65 -2.99
N TRP A 243 24.79 19.29 -2.03
CA TRP A 243 23.36 19.57 -2.13
C TRP A 243 23.16 21.08 -2.11
N PRO A 244 22.39 21.67 -3.06
CA PRO A 244 22.37 23.11 -3.27
C PRO A 244 21.63 23.92 -2.20
N LEU A 245 20.79 23.24 -1.38
CA LEU A 245 20.04 23.88 -0.31
C LEU A 245 20.71 23.66 1.05
N ASP A 246 20.54 24.60 1.96
CA ASP A 246 20.91 24.42 3.36
C ASP A 246 19.96 23.42 4.06
N LEU A 247 20.31 23.00 5.27
CA LEU A 247 19.56 21.97 5.99
C LEU A 247 18.13 22.41 6.29
N GLU A 248 17.95 23.63 6.78
CA GLU A 248 16.64 24.13 7.23
C GLU A 248 15.67 24.24 6.04
N THR A 249 16.10 24.88 4.95
CA THR A 249 15.32 25.00 3.72
C THR A 249 14.98 23.60 3.12
N THR A 250 15.91 22.65 3.22
CA THR A 250 15.65 21.27 2.76
C THR A 250 14.58 20.60 3.60
N ILE A 251 14.61 20.76 4.92
CA ILE A 251 13.59 20.21 5.84
C ILE A 251 12.23 20.86 5.55
N ASP A 252 12.17 22.18 5.44
CA ASP A 252 10.92 22.90 5.18
C ASP A 252 10.29 22.47 3.86
N ARG A 253 11.10 22.34 2.82
CA ARG A 253 10.65 21.84 1.53
C ARG A 253 10.11 20.39 1.63
N ALA A 254 10.81 19.51 2.35
CA ALA A 254 10.37 18.14 2.55
C ALA A 254 9.02 18.08 3.30
N LEU A 255 8.86 18.86 4.37
CA LEU A 255 7.61 18.92 5.12
C LEU A 255 6.45 19.50 4.31
N ALA A 256 6.73 20.48 3.43
CA ALA A 256 5.71 21.13 2.60
C ALA A 256 5.28 20.27 1.39
N GLN A 257 6.15 19.41 0.87
CA GLN A 257 5.90 18.68 -0.37
C GLN A 257 5.69 17.17 -0.18
N ARG A 258 5.62 16.68 1.06
CA ARG A 258 5.46 15.25 1.32
C ARG A 258 4.01 14.78 1.17
N PRO A 259 3.66 13.95 0.16
CA PRO A 259 2.28 13.50 -0.06
C PRO A 259 1.71 12.67 1.11
N LEU A 260 2.57 11.99 1.87
CA LEU A 260 2.15 11.24 3.05
C LEU A 260 1.52 12.13 4.12
N LEU A 261 2.06 13.34 4.34
CA LEU A 261 1.49 14.30 5.30
C LEU A 261 0.12 14.81 4.82
N ASP A 262 -0.02 15.07 3.53
CA ASP A 262 -1.31 15.44 2.93
C ASP A 262 -2.34 14.32 3.08
N ALA A 263 -1.93 13.06 2.84
CA ALA A 263 -2.80 11.91 3.01
C ALA A 263 -3.30 11.77 4.45
N LEU A 264 -2.44 11.95 5.45
CA LEU A 264 -2.80 11.91 6.87
C LEU A 264 -3.76 13.04 7.24
N ALA A 265 -3.50 14.27 6.80
CA ALA A 265 -4.37 15.41 7.04
C ALA A 265 -5.76 15.23 6.39
N LEU A 266 -5.83 14.67 5.19
CA LEU A 266 -7.08 14.37 4.51
C LEU A 266 -7.86 13.25 5.19
N ARG A 267 -7.20 12.19 5.69
CA ARG A 267 -7.82 11.14 6.50
C ARG A 267 -8.37 11.68 7.81
N GLN A 268 -7.66 12.60 8.48
CA GLN A 268 -8.14 13.28 9.68
C GLN A 268 -9.42 14.05 9.38
N ARG A 269 -9.49 14.80 8.26
CA ARG A 269 -10.72 15.50 7.85
C ARG A 269 -11.85 14.52 7.52
N ALA A 270 -11.54 13.36 6.93
CA ALA A 270 -12.53 12.31 6.69
C ALA A 270 -13.11 11.78 7.99
N SER A 271 -12.28 11.53 9.00
CA SER A 271 -12.68 11.09 10.33
C SER A 271 -13.60 12.13 11.03
N GLN A 272 -13.28 13.43 10.93
CA GLN A 272 -14.15 14.50 11.41
C GLN A 272 -15.53 14.50 10.72
N ALA A 273 -15.56 14.29 9.41
CA ALA A 273 -16.81 14.19 8.67
C ALA A 273 -17.61 12.92 9.03
N GLN A 274 -16.94 11.82 9.35
CA GLN A 274 -17.58 10.60 9.88
C GLN A 274 -18.19 10.86 11.27
N ALA A 275 -17.52 11.60 12.14
CA ALA A 275 -18.08 11.99 13.42
C ALA A 275 -19.35 12.84 13.26
N GLN A 276 -19.35 13.77 12.28
CA GLN A 276 -20.55 14.53 11.92
C GLN A 276 -21.67 13.64 11.40
N ALA A 277 -21.35 12.67 10.55
CA ALA A 277 -22.34 11.71 10.04
C ALA A 277 -22.95 10.85 11.16
N ALA A 278 -22.13 10.46 12.15
CA ALA A 278 -22.64 9.73 13.31
C ALA A 278 -23.60 10.58 14.14
N ARG A 279 -23.26 11.85 14.44
CA ARG A 279 -24.13 12.78 15.15
C ARG A 279 -25.41 13.11 14.39
N ALA A 280 -25.34 13.15 13.05
CA ALA A 280 -26.50 13.37 12.20
C ALA A 280 -27.57 12.26 12.33
N GLY A 281 -27.22 11.11 12.92
CA GLY A 281 -28.19 10.08 13.26
C GLY A 281 -29.25 10.49 14.29
N LEU A 282 -29.03 11.56 15.07
CA LEU A 282 -29.99 12.15 16.01
C LEU A 282 -30.74 13.35 15.43
N LEU A 283 -30.38 13.80 14.21
CA LEU A 283 -31.07 14.92 13.56
C LEU A 283 -32.35 14.45 12.88
N PRO A 284 -33.32 15.35 12.63
CA PRO A 284 -34.52 15.02 11.87
C PRO A 284 -34.21 14.51 10.48
N SER A 285 -34.93 13.49 10.06
CA SER A 285 -34.95 13.00 8.66
C SER A 285 -36.36 13.18 8.09
N LEU A 286 -36.47 13.66 6.87
CA LEU A 286 -37.72 13.80 6.13
C LEU A 286 -37.67 12.90 4.91
N ASN A 287 -38.51 11.87 4.91
CA ASN A 287 -38.59 10.93 3.82
C ASN A 287 -39.91 11.10 3.06
N LEU A 288 -39.81 11.17 1.75
CA LEU A 288 -40.95 11.02 0.84
C LEU A 288 -41.10 9.52 0.52
N ILE A 289 -42.29 9.01 0.76
CA ILE A 289 -42.69 7.66 0.36
C ILE A 289 -43.88 7.83 -0.58
N ALA A 290 -43.76 7.34 -1.80
CA ALA A 290 -44.85 7.36 -2.77
C ALA A 290 -44.99 6.00 -3.43
N GLY A 291 -46.19 5.59 -3.74
CA GLY A 291 -46.42 4.29 -4.38
C GLY A 291 -47.68 4.26 -5.21
N ALA A 292 -47.67 3.35 -6.19
CA ALA A 292 -48.86 3.03 -6.97
C ALA A 292 -48.86 1.49 -7.19
N GLY A 293 -50.02 0.89 -6.99
CA GLY A 293 -50.11 -0.57 -7.07
C GLY A 293 -51.49 -1.10 -7.38
N PHE A 294 -51.55 -2.42 -7.44
CA PHE A 294 -52.77 -3.19 -7.59
C PHE A 294 -52.90 -4.11 -6.40
N ASN A 295 -54.10 -4.12 -5.79
CA ASN A 295 -54.39 -4.91 -4.61
C ASN A 295 -55.64 -5.77 -4.82
N GLY A 296 -55.57 -7.03 -4.49
CA GLY A 296 -56.72 -7.98 -4.44
C GLY A 296 -56.95 -8.39 -2.99
N ASN A 297 -58.21 -8.36 -2.59
CA ASN A 297 -58.62 -8.70 -1.23
C ASN A 297 -59.78 -9.72 -1.30
N ARG A 298 -59.73 -10.76 -0.49
CA ARG A 298 -60.80 -11.69 -0.26
C ARG A 298 -61.00 -11.88 1.23
N ILE A 299 -62.24 -11.61 1.66
CA ILE A 299 -62.68 -11.77 3.05
C ILE A 299 -63.77 -12.80 3.09
N ASN A 300 -63.57 -13.89 3.79
CA ASN A 300 -64.58 -14.92 4.07
C ASN A 300 -64.97 -14.81 5.54
N GLY A 301 -66.21 -14.60 5.80
CA GLY A 301 -66.78 -14.58 7.14
C GLY A 301 -67.72 -15.76 7.35
N VAL A 302 -67.55 -16.48 8.46
CA VAL A 302 -68.45 -17.52 8.91
C VAL A 302 -68.92 -17.15 10.30
N ILE A 303 -70.23 -16.99 10.46
CA ILE A 303 -70.85 -16.81 11.75
C ILE A 303 -71.70 -18.06 12.00
N ASN A 304 -71.49 -18.73 13.11
CA ASN A 304 -72.24 -19.86 13.51
C ASN A 304 -72.79 -19.71 14.94
N SER A 305 -74.03 -19.86 15.16
CA SER A 305 -74.67 -19.79 16.46
C SER A 305 -75.37 -21.09 16.81
N GLN A 306 -75.38 -21.49 18.12
CA GLN A 306 -76.07 -22.62 18.59
C GLN A 306 -77.59 -22.54 18.42
N ALA A 307 -78.13 -21.40 18.11
CA ALA A 307 -79.53 -21.17 17.82
C ALA A 307 -79.94 -21.56 16.37
N GLY A 308 -79.02 -22.22 15.62
CA GLY A 308 -79.27 -22.67 14.24
C GLY A 308 -79.07 -21.60 13.16
N PHE A 309 -78.61 -20.42 13.52
CA PHE A 309 -78.29 -19.38 12.55
C PHE A 309 -76.84 -19.57 12.05
N SER A 310 -76.69 -19.80 10.77
CA SER A 310 -75.39 -19.86 10.09
C SER A 310 -75.38 -18.88 8.90
N SER A 311 -74.42 -17.98 8.84
CA SER A 311 -74.27 -17.08 7.72
C SER A 311 -72.81 -17.16 7.19
N ASN A 312 -72.67 -17.36 5.89
CA ASN A 312 -71.42 -17.35 5.21
C ASN A 312 -71.38 -16.14 4.27
N GLY A 313 -70.42 -15.24 4.49
CA GLY A 313 -70.20 -14.10 3.63
C GLY A 313 -68.85 -14.22 2.90
N ASN A 314 -68.86 -13.92 1.61
CA ASN A 314 -67.62 -13.81 0.83
C ASN A 314 -67.62 -12.40 0.17
N LEU A 315 -66.61 -11.61 0.48
CA LEU A 315 -66.37 -10.33 -0.15
C LEU A 315 -65.03 -10.43 -0.89
N GLN A 316 -65.05 -10.17 -2.20
CA GLN A 316 -63.86 -10.14 -3.02
C GLN A 316 -63.85 -8.82 -3.80
N GLY A 317 -62.70 -8.17 -3.81
CA GLY A 317 -62.47 -6.92 -4.53
C GLY A 317 -61.04 -6.81 -5.03
N SER A 318 -60.88 -6.08 -6.11
CA SER A 318 -59.56 -5.66 -6.61
C SER A 318 -59.63 -4.15 -6.92
N PHE A 319 -58.58 -3.45 -6.58
CA PHE A 319 -58.50 -2.01 -6.77
C PHE A 319 -57.07 -1.56 -7.08
N TYR A 320 -57.00 -0.43 -7.80
CA TYR A 320 -55.75 0.30 -7.98
C TYR A 320 -55.69 1.37 -6.90
N ASP A 321 -54.52 1.52 -6.32
CA ASP A 321 -54.27 2.58 -5.36
C ASP A 321 -52.95 3.30 -5.68
N TRP A 322 -52.89 4.54 -5.31
CA TRP A 322 -51.66 5.34 -5.29
C TRP A 322 -51.71 6.24 -4.07
N GLY A 323 -50.55 6.57 -3.57
CA GLY A 323 -50.44 7.46 -2.45
C GLY A 323 -49.03 8.04 -2.29
N ALA A 324 -48.98 9.18 -1.63
CA ALA A 324 -47.71 9.77 -1.23
C ALA A 324 -47.83 10.23 0.22
N ALA A 325 -46.75 10.06 0.98
CA ALA A 325 -46.65 10.48 2.37
C ALA A 325 -45.27 11.09 2.65
N LEU A 326 -45.26 12.08 3.52
CA LEU A 326 -44.04 12.63 4.11
C LEU A 326 -43.90 12.08 5.52
N LEU A 327 -42.78 11.40 5.77
CA LEU A 327 -42.48 10.85 7.10
C LEU A 327 -41.34 11.67 7.72
N LEU A 328 -41.66 12.47 8.71
CA LEU A 328 -40.69 13.14 9.56
C LEU A 328 -40.35 12.22 10.75
N ARG A 329 -39.08 11.88 10.90
CA ARG A 329 -38.55 11.06 11.98
C ARG A 329 -37.39 11.75 12.66
N GLN A 330 -37.45 11.88 13.98
CA GLN A 330 -36.34 12.35 14.81
C GLN A 330 -36.16 11.42 16.01
N PRO A 331 -35.06 10.68 16.12
CA PRO A 331 -34.74 9.92 17.31
C PRO A 331 -34.44 10.88 18.47
N LEU A 332 -35.16 10.75 19.57
CA LEU A 332 -34.93 11.55 20.79
C LEU A 332 -33.84 10.91 21.67
N PHE A 333 -33.73 9.58 21.62
CA PHE A 333 -32.77 8.81 22.38
C PHE A 333 -32.43 7.52 21.62
N ASP A 334 -31.15 7.20 21.46
CA ASP A 334 -30.66 6.03 20.74
C ASP A 334 -29.77 5.11 21.58
N GLY A 335 -29.79 5.31 22.93
CA GLY A 335 -28.92 4.55 23.83
C GLY A 335 -27.45 5.01 23.80
N GLY A 336 -27.18 6.21 23.30
CA GLY A 336 -25.80 6.76 23.19
C GLY A 336 -25.01 6.30 21.98
N ARG A 337 -25.61 5.57 21.03
CA ARG A 337 -24.90 5.01 19.86
C ARG A 337 -24.31 6.08 18.95
N ALA A 338 -25.05 7.12 18.63
CA ALA A 338 -24.57 8.21 17.79
C ALA A 338 -23.40 8.96 18.44
N GLN A 339 -23.52 9.23 19.75
CA GLN A 339 -22.46 9.89 20.52
C GLN A 339 -21.20 9.03 20.61
N GLY A 340 -21.37 7.73 20.90
CA GLY A 340 -20.26 6.76 20.95
C GLY A 340 -19.56 6.62 19.61
N ALA A 341 -20.31 6.48 18.51
CA ALA A 341 -19.75 6.41 17.16
C ALA A 341 -19.02 7.70 16.75
N ALA A 342 -19.55 8.86 17.13
CA ALA A 342 -18.87 10.14 16.91
C ALA A 342 -17.56 10.22 17.70
N MET A 343 -17.56 9.79 18.96
CA MET A 343 -16.35 9.77 19.79
C MET A 343 -15.27 8.83 19.22
N VAL A 344 -15.64 7.65 18.72
CA VAL A 344 -14.70 6.73 18.04
C VAL A 344 -14.04 7.44 16.85
N ALA A 345 -14.84 8.05 15.98
CA ALA A 345 -14.32 8.77 14.83
C ALA A 345 -13.43 9.96 15.23
N GLU A 346 -13.75 10.70 16.27
CA GLU A 346 -12.90 11.78 16.79
C GLU A 346 -11.57 11.29 17.33
N LYS A 347 -11.57 10.17 18.06
CA LYS A 347 -10.33 9.56 18.57
C LYS A 347 -9.47 9.01 17.44
N GLU A 348 -10.07 8.45 16.39
CA GLU A 348 -9.37 8.07 15.15
C GLU A 348 -8.69 9.30 14.50
N GLY A 349 -9.39 10.43 14.44
CA GLY A 349 -8.81 11.68 13.96
C GLY A 349 -7.62 12.17 14.80
N ALA A 350 -7.67 11.96 16.13
CA ALA A 350 -6.55 12.29 17.02
C ALA A 350 -5.34 11.36 16.82
N VAL A 351 -5.56 10.06 16.56
CA VAL A 351 -4.50 9.12 16.20
C VAL A 351 -3.82 9.56 14.90
N LEU A 352 -4.59 9.89 13.86
CA LEU A 352 -4.04 10.36 12.58
C LEU A 352 -3.24 11.66 12.72
N GLN A 353 -3.62 12.53 13.64
CA GLN A 353 -2.86 13.74 13.97
C GLN A 353 -1.53 13.40 14.65
N ALA A 354 -1.52 12.47 15.61
CA ALA A 354 -0.29 12.01 16.26
C ALA A 354 0.65 11.31 15.26
N ASP A 355 0.10 10.49 14.35
CA ASP A 355 0.86 9.86 13.27
C ASP A 355 1.49 10.90 12.32
N ALA A 356 0.80 12.00 12.04
CA ALA A 356 1.35 13.09 11.25
C ALA A 356 2.54 13.76 11.95
N GLU A 357 2.48 14.00 13.27
CA GLU A 357 3.60 14.55 14.02
C GLU A 357 4.79 13.59 14.10
N LEU A 358 4.54 12.30 14.31
CA LEU A 358 5.58 11.26 14.25
C LEU A 358 6.24 11.23 12.85
N THR A 359 5.44 11.26 11.79
CA THR A 359 5.93 11.29 10.41
C THR A 359 6.79 12.53 10.14
N LYS A 360 6.41 13.72 10.65
CA LYS A 360 7.23 14.94 10.54
C LYS A 360 8.59 14.77 11.23
N GLN A 361 8.64 14.14 12.40
CA GLN A 361 9.90 13.86 13.10
C GLN A 361 10.79 12.93 12.29
N GLN A 362 10.23 11.85 11.73
CA GLN A 362 10.97 10.90 10.87
C GLN A 362 11.50 11.56 9.59
N ILE A 363 10.71 12.44 8.96
CA ILE A 363 11.15 13.21 7.79
C ILE A 363 12.34 14.11 8.16
N ARG A 364 12.25 14.86 9.28
CA ARG A 364 13.35 15.73 9.75
C ARG A 364 14.62 14.93 10.01
N GLU A 365 14.52 13.79 10.69
CA GLU A 365 15.67 12.91 10.95
C GLU A 365 16.28 12.38 9.64
N THR A 366 15.45 11.86 8.73
CA THR A 366 15.90 11.32 7.44
C THR A 366 16.58 12.38 6.59
N VAL A 367 16.00 13.57 6.49
CA VAL A 367 16.56 14.69 5.74
C VAL A 367 17.87 15.15 6.37
N ALA A 368 17.90 15.34 7.70
CA ALA A 368 19.09 15.81 8.39
C ALA A 368 20.26 14.83 8.26
N SER A 369 20.02 13.52 8.44
CA SER A 369 21.05 12.50 8.30
C SER A 369 21.56 12.39 6.85
N SER A 370 20.67 12.40 5.87
CA SER A 370 21.04 12.31 4.46
C SER A 370 21.80 13.55 4.00
N TRP A 371 21.40 14.73 4.45
CA TRP A 371 22.08 16.00 4.16
C TRP A 371 23.51 16.01 4.72
N GLN A 372 23.69 15.60 5.99
CA GLN A 372 25.01 15.49 6.62
C GLN A 372 25.91 14.47 5.90
N ASN A 373 25.33 13.34 5.51
CA ASN A 373 26.05 12.31 4.77
C ASN A 373 26.50 12.79 3.38
N ILE A 374 25.67 13.55 2.67
CA ILE A 374 26.08 14.18 1.38
C ILE A 374 27.19 15.20 1.61
N LYS A 375 27.07 16.06 2.62
CA LYS A 375 28.09 17.05 2.95
C LYS A 375 29.44 16.38 3.26
N ALA A 376 29.44 15.27 4.00
CA ALA A 376 30.65 14.52 4.32
C ALA A 376 31.19 13.73 3.11
N SER A 377 30.34 13.29 2.21
CA SER A 377 30.69 12.35 1.11
C SER A 377 31.77 12.89 0.17
N THR A 378 31.78 14.19 -0.10
CA THR A 378 32.81 14.82 -0.94
C THR A 378 34.22 14.61 -0.37
N SER A 379 34.38 14.80 0.94
CA SER A 379 35.67 14.55 1.62
C SER A 379 36.01 13.08 1.67
N VAL A 380 35.02 12.21 1.93
CA VAL A 380 35.19 10.74 1.97
C VAL A 380 35.65 10.22 0.60
N ILE A 381 35.01 10.65 -0.49
CA ILE A 381 35.35 10.21 -1.84
C ILE A 381 36.75 10.73 -2.23
N LYS A 382 37.07 11.97 -1.92
CA LYS A 382 38.40 12.55 -2.18
C LYS A 382 39.51 11.79 -1.44
N ALA A 383 39.32 11.54 -0.15
CA ALA A 383 40.25 10.73 0.64
C ALA A 383 40.34 9.28 0.15
N GLY A 384 39.20 8.69 -0.28
CA GLY A 384 39.18 7.36 -0.89
C GLY A 384 39.98 7.25 -2.19
N LEU A 385 39.91 8.29 -3.05
CA LEU A 385 40.72 8.36 -4.28
C LEU A 385 42.23 8.43 -3.96
N GLU A 386 42.59 9.24 -2.99
CA GLU A 386 43.98 9.35 -2.52
C GLU A 386 44.46 8.02 -1.93
N ALA A 387 43.65 7.36 -1.11
CA ALA A 387 43.97 6.05 -0.53
C ALA A 387 44.18 4.98 -1.61
N VAL A 388 43.30 4.89 -2.60
CA VAL A 388 43.47 3.95 -3.73
C VAL A 388 44.75 4.22 -4.50
N ASN A 389 45.06 5.48 -4.77
CA ASN A 389 46.28 5.87 -5.49
C ASN A 389 47.56 5.54 -4.67
N ALA A 390 47.55 5.80 -3.38
CA ALA A 390 48.66 5.50 -2.48
C ALA A 390 48.85 3.96 -2.35
N ALA A 391 47.77 3.21 -2.11
CA ALA A 391 47.83 1.76 -1.98
C ALA A 391 48.25 1.06 -3.29
N ASN A 392 47.86 1.57 -4.47
CA ASN A 392 48.37 1.05 -5.75
C ASN A 392 49.88 1.24 -5.90
N LYS A 393 50.41 2.40 -5.54
CA LYS A 393 51.86 2.64 -5.59
C LYS A 393 52.60 1.78 -4.59
N ALA A 394 52.07 1.66 -3.35
CA ALA A 394 52.64 0.83 -2.31
C ALA A 394 52.69 -0.67 -2.72
N LEU A 395 51.61 -1.18 -3.34
CA LEU A 395 51.58 -2.57 -3.80
C LEU A 395 52.62 -2.83 -4.89
N ASN A 396 52.75 -1.92 -5.85
CA ASN A 396 53.76 -2.04 -6.92
C ASN A 396 55.18 -2.04 -6.33
N ASP A 397 55.49 -1.13 -5.41
CA ASP A 397 56.78 -1.07 -4.76
C ASP A 397 57.09 -2.32 -3.91
N ALA A 398 56.14 -2.74 -3.07
CA ALA A 398 56.26 -3.96 -2.27
C ALA A 398 56.50 -5.21 -3.12
N GLN A 399 55.78 -5.37 -4.27
CA GLN A 399 55.98 -6.48 -5.19
C GLN A 399 57.35 -6.44 -5.83
N LEU A 400 57.88 -5.28 -6.28
CA LEU A 400 59.23 -5.13 -6.83
C LEU A 400 60.28 -5.48 -5.81
N ARG A 401 60.16 -4.98 -4.58
CA ARG A 401 61.11 -5.28 -3.48
C ARG A 401 61.06 -6.76 -3.07
N TYR A 402 59.89 -7.40 -3.02
CA TYR A 402 59.75 -8.82 -2.77
C TYR A 402 60.45 -9.66 -3.85
N ARG A 403 60.29 -9.33 -5.09
CA ARG A 403 61.00 -10.01 -6.19
C ARG A 403 62.49 -9.83 -6.17
N ALA A 404 62.95 -8.65 -5.67
CA ALA A 404 64.35 -8.38 -5.42
C ALA A 404 64.91 -9.02 -4.13
N GLN A 405 64.07 -9.77 -3.37
CA GLN A 405 64.40 -10.40 -2.07
C GLN A 405 64.81 -9.43 -0.98
N VAL A 406 64.40 -8.15 -1.06
CA VAL A 406 64.65 -7.11 -0.03
C VAL A 406 63.47 -6.81 0.83
N GLU A 407 62.30 -7.41 0.57
CA GLU A 407 61.07 -7.25 1.32
C GLU A 407 60.42 -8.59 1.63
N SER A 408 59.65 -8.66 2.72
CA SER A 408 58.94 -9.87 3.13
C SER A 408 57.64 -10.08 2.35
N LEU A 409 57.26 -11.36 2.16
CA LEU A 409 55.94 -11.70 1.61
C LEU A 409 54.81 -11.06 2.43
N THR A 410 54.95 -10.99 3.74
CA THR A 410 53.94 -10.47 4.66
C THR A 410 53.57 -9.03 4.34
N GLU A 411 54.54 -8.19 3.95
CA GLU A 411 54.31 -6.81 3.56
C GLU A 411 53.49 -6.76 2.29
N VAL A 412 53.82 -7.55 1.27
CA VAL A 412 53.03 -7.62 0.02
C VAL A 412 51.56 -8.03 0.28
N LEU A 413 51.36 -9.01 1.22
CA LEU A 413 50.02 -9.46 1.58
C LEU A 413 49.20 -8.34 2.26
N LEU A 414 49.85 -7.55 3.14
CA LEU A 414 49.20 -6.44 3.85
C LEU A 414 48.75 -5.37 2.88
N VAL A 415 49.67 -4.89 2.06
CA VAL A 415 49.40 -3.81 1.09
C VAL A 415 48.39 -4.23 0.03
N GLN A 416 48.36 -5.52 -0.36
CA GLN A 416 47.34 -6.04 -1.27
C GLN A 416 45.93 -5.99 -0.64
N ARG A 417 45.78 -6.33 0.64
CA ARG A 417 44.53 -6.18 1.37
C ARG A 417 44.10 -4.72 1.50
N ASP A 418 45.04 -3.84 1.80
CA ASP A 418 44.80 -2.40 1.92
C ASP A 418 44.27 -1.82 0.60
N LEU A 419 44.86 -2.18 -0.54
CA LEU A 419 44.38 -1.76 -1.85
C LEU A 419 42.96 -2.27 -2.14
N GLN A 420 42.68 -3.54 -1.85
CA GLN A 420 41.38 -4.14 -2.06
C GLN A 420 40.32 -3.44 -1.18
N ALA A 421 40.64 -3.19 0.10
CA ALA A 421 39.78 -2.46 1.02
C ALA A 421 39.53 -1.03 0.56
N ALA A 422 40.57 -0.31 0.15
CA ALA A 422 40.47 1.07 -0.36
C ALA A 422 39.59 1.17 -1.60
N ARG A 423 39.72 0.24 -2.57
CA ARG A 423 38.87 0.19 -3.76
C ARG A 423 37.41 -0.07 -3.44
N ALA A 424 37.13 -1.05 -2.55
CA ALA A 424 35.81 -1.37 -2.13
C ALA A 424 35.14 -0.21 -1.34
N ALA A 425 35.92 0.45 -0.47
CA ALA A 425 35.45 1.62 0.30
C ALA A 425 35.11 2.80 -0.60
N LEU A 426 35.95 3.10 -1.63
CA LEU A 426 35.69 4.17 -2.58
C LEU A 426 34.39 3.92 -3.36
N LEU A 427 34.21 2.72 -3.93
CA LEU A 427 32.99 2.35 -4.66
C LEU A 427 31.74 2.45 -3.77
N SER A 428 31.86 1.95 -2.54
CA SER A 428 30.75 2.04 -1.57
C SER A 428 30.41 3.49 -1.20
N GLY A 429 31.43 4.34 -1.02
CA GLY A 429 31.26 5.77 -0.73
C GLY A 429 30.54 6.52 -1.85
N GLN A 430 30.89 6.24 -3.11
CA GLN A 430 30.25 6.84 -4.28
C GLN A 430 28.77 6.43 -4.41
N ILE A 431 28.47 5.14 -4.22
CA ILE A 431 27.09 4.65 -4.24
C ILE A 431 26.28 5.19 -3.06
N GLN A 432 26.87 5.27 -1.86
CA GLN A 432 26.17 5.82 -0.69
C GLN A 432 25.83 7.30 -0.88
N GLN A 433 26.70 8.08 -1.52
CA GLN A 433 26.40 9.46 -1.90
C GLN A 433 25.18 9.55 -2.83
N ALA A 434 25.16 8.72 -3.88
CA ALA A 434 24.05 8.68 -4.83
C ALA A 434 22.73 8.28 -4.13
N LEU A 435 22.77 7.30 -3.21
CA LEU A 435 21.61 6.87 -2.44
C LEU A 435 21.08 7.95 -1.48
N ASN A 436 21.96 8.66 -0.78
CA ASN A 436 21.56 9.78 0.09
C ASN A 436 20.92 10.91 -0.73
N ARG A 437 21.43 11.18 -1.94
CA ARG A 437 20.83 12.16 -2.87
C ARG A 437 19.45 11.73 -3.33
N ALA A 438 19.29 10.47 -3.76
CA ALA A 438 18.01 9.89 -4.13
C ALA A 438 16.99 9.94 -2.98
N LEU A 439 17.46 9.74 -1.74
CA LEU A 439 16.63 9.83 -0.54
C LEU A 439 16.15 11.27 -0.30
N LEU A 440 17.03 12.28 -0.43
CA LEU A 440 16.62 13.68 -0.35
C LEU A 440 15.62 14.04 -1.47
N VAL A 441 15.82 13.56 -2.69
CA VAL A 441 14.87 13.76 -3.80
C VAL A 441 13.50 13.14 -3.48
N ARG A 442 13.48 11.95 -2.88
CA ARG A 442 12.23 11.34 -2.41
C ARG A 442 11.51 12.22 -1.39
N GLU A 443 12.24 12.75 -0.42
CA GLU A 443 11.67 13.59 0.65
C GLU A 443 11.20 14.96 0.13
N THR A 444 11.98 15.61 -0.73
CA THR A 444 11.70 16.96 -1.24
C THR A 444 10.88 16.99 -2.53
N GLY A 445 10.67 15.84 -3.16
CA GLY A 445 9.86 15.69 -4.37
C GLY A 445 10.57 15.93 -5.70
N SER A 446 11.69 16.61 -5.71
CA SER A 446 12.54 16.84 -6.90
C SER A 446 13.93 17.28 -6.48
N GLU A 447 14.88 17.16 -7.38
CA GLU A 447 16.16 17.88 -7.25
C GLU A 447 15.90 19.39 -7.25
N PRO A 448 16.54 20.13 -6.36
CA PRO A 448 16.38 21.58 -6.29
C PRO A 448 16.95 22.29 -7.49
#